data_2159fc74db01c0a41265b73ddcb87dad
#
_entry.id   2159fc74db01c0a41265b73ddcb87dad
#
_cell.length_a   1.000
_cell.length_b   1.000
_cell.length_c   1.000
_cell.angle_alpha   90.00
_cell.angle_beta   90.00
_cell.angle_gamma   90.00
#
_symmetry.space_group_name_H-M   'P 1'
#
loop_
_entity.id
_entity.type
_entity.pdbx_description
1 polymer ?
#
loop_
_entity_poly.entity_id
_entity_poly.type
_entity_poly.pdbx_seq_one_letter_code
_entity_poly.pdbx_strand_id
1 'polypeptide(L)'
;MLNQSSQHMLQLKGFHFQMQITGFTGTDEPVQSAQGDAHPPDLHARVNLKEGSILLEVEVVFAAGKVYLKSFTGGWQQLTDAQLSAFFDARTLFDPQTGLFAAMRDTVSPTRGNREKIAGHDTYPVEGQVSAARMHQLLTLIRDQGTYRATYWIESPGSNLWRARLTGNLFDGSKVATITFDFSNHDHPVSVTPPPLG
;
A
#
# COMPACT_ATOMS: atom_id res chain seq x y z
N MET A 1 6.77 -5.31 18.52
CA MET A 1 6.01 -5.91 17.40
C MET A 1 6.16 -5.08 16.12
N LEU A 2 5.78 -3.77 16.08
CA LEU A 2 5.83 -2.97 14.85
C LEU A 2 7.21 -2.95 14.19
N ASN A 3 8.27 -2.62 14.91
CA ASN A 3 9.63 -2.60 14.38
C ASN A 3 10.08 -3.97 13.86
N GLN A 4 9.78 -5.03 14.59
CA GLN A 4 10.16 -6.38 14.20
C GLN A 4 9.41 -6.83 12.94
N SER A 5 8.09 -6.60 12.88
CA SER A 5 7.29 -6.90 11.71
C SER A 5 7.71 -6.08 10.48
N SER A 6 7.96 -4.77 10.67
CA SER A 6 8.48 -3.91 9.61
C SER A 6 9.77 -4.44 8.99
N GLN A 7 10.74 -4.80 9.85
CA GLN A 7 12.02 -5.35 9.37
C GLN A 7 11.84 -6.72 8.70
N HIS A 8 10.98 -7.57 9.26
CA HIS A 8 10.69 -8.88 8.71
C HIS A 8 10.09 -8.79 7.31
N MET A 9 9.06 -7.95 7.13
CA MET A 9 8.41 -7.76 5.82
C MET A 9 9.36 -7.26 4.74
N LEU A 10 10.35 -6.42 5.10
CA LEU A 10 11.37 -5.93 4.17
C LEU A 10 12.42 -6.99 3.78
N GLN A 11 12.51 -8.10 4.51
CA GLN A 11 13.47 -9.17 4.28
C GLN A 11 12.85 -10.37 3.56
N LEU A 12 11.54 -10.39 3.35
CA LEU A 12 10.86 -11.46 2.62
C LEU A 12 11.34 -11.52 1.17
N LYS A 13 11.44 -12.74 0.62
CA LYS A 13 11.72 -12.97 -0.80
C LYS A 13 10.60 -12.47 -1.71
N GLY A 14 9.45 -12.24 -1.14
CA GLY A 14 8.29 -11.64 -1.78
C GLY A 14 7.01 -11.93 -1.01
N PHE A 15 5.96 -11.24 -1.41
CA PHE A 15 4.60 -11.42 -0.90
C PHE A 15 3.59 -10.93 -1.93
N HIS A 16 2.35 -11.40 -1.79
CA HIS A 16 1.20 -10.84 -2.49
C HIS A 16 0.52 -9.80 -1.62
N PHE A 17 0.01 -8.72 -2.22
CA PHE A 17 -0.79 -7.71 -1.53
C PHE A 17 -2.08 -7.40 -2.28
N GLN A 18 -3.11 -7.05 -1.53
CA GLN A 18 -4.36 -6.48 -2.02
C GLN A 18 -4.63 -5.19 -1.26
N MET A 19 -4.93 -4.11 -1.96
CA MET A 19 -5.32 -2.82 -1.39
C MET A 19 -6.74 -2.49 -1.81
N GLN A 20 -7.54 -2.03 -0.86
CA GLN A 20 -8.90 -1.59 -1.11
C GLN A 20 -9.19 -0.29 -0.36
N ILE A 21 -9.89 0.63 -1.04
CA ILE A 21 -10.39 1.88 -0.46
C ILE A 21 -11.91 1.75 -0.27
N THR A 22 -12.39 2.07 0.93
CA THR A 22 -13.81 2.03 1.29
C THR A 22 -14.23 3.28 2.06
N GLY A 23 -15.55 3.57 2.11
CA GLY A 23 -16.10 4.73 2.81
C GLY A 23 -16.02 6.03 2.02
N PHE A 24 -15.46 6.00 0.83
CA PHE A 24 -15.36 7.14 -0.07
C PHE A 24 -16.44 7.07 -1.16
N THR A 25 -17.13 8.17 -1.42
CA THR A 25 -18.20 8.28 -2.43
C THR A 25 -18.01 9.46 -3.39
N GLY A 26 -16.84 10.11 -3.34
CA GLY A 26 -16.49 11.24 -4.20
C GLY A 26 -16.20 10.78 -5.65
N THR A 27 -16.30 11.71 -6.57
CA THR A 27 -15.95 11.52 -7.98
C THR A 27 -14.45 11.73 -8.25
N ASP A 28 -13.74 12.26 -7.25
CA ASP A 28 -12.38 12.79 -7.44
C ASP A 28 -11.29 11.78 -7.05
N GLU A 29 -11.67 10.58 -6.57
CA GLU A 29 -10.70 9.53 -6.24
C GLU A 29 -10.65 8.47 -7.33
N PRO A 30 -9.59 8.49 -8.14
CA PRO A 30 -9.47 7.53 -9.23
C PRO A 30 -9.19 6.12 -8.73
N VAL A 31 -8.39 5.94 -7.67
CA VAL A 31 -7.96 4.61 -7.21
C VAL A 31 -9.03 3.95 -6.35
N GLN A 32 -9.52 2.78 -6.74
CA GLN A 32 -10.48 1.99 -5.97
C GLN A 32 -9.82 0.81 -5.26
N SER A 33 -8.97 0.12 -5.97
CA SER A 33 -8.24 -1.04 -5.45
C SER A 33 -6.95 -1.27 -6.23
N ALA A 34 -6.04 -2.02 -5.62
CA ALA A 34 -4.86 -2.54 -6.28
C ALA A 34 -4.55 -3.94 -5.76
N GLN A 35 -3.91 -4.76 -6.58
CA GLN A 35 -3.38 -6.06 -6.14
C GLN A 35 -2.12 -6.37 -6.92
N GLY A 36 -1.22 -7.11 -6.31
CA GLY A 36 0.02 -7.45 -6.98
C GLY A 36 0.98 -8.21 -6.11
N ASP A 37 2.16 -8.44 -6.66
CA ASP A 37 3.26 -9.12 -6.01
C ASP A 37 4.41 -8.14 -5.81
N ALA A 38 5.09 -8.25 -4.69
CA ALA A 38 6.21 -7.39 -4.35
C ALA A 38 7.39 -8.17 -3.78
N HIS A 39 8.58 -7.71 -4.15
CA HIS A 39 9.85 -7.98 -3.49
C HIS A 39 10.49 -6.63 -3.21
N PRO A 40 10.31 -6.09 -2.00
CA PRO A 40 10.69 -4.70 -1.69
C PRO A 40 12.11 -4.31 -2.15
N PRO A 41 12.28 -3.17 -2.83
CA PRO A 41 11.23 -2.18 -3.14
C PRO A 41 10.41 -2.47 -4.40
N ASP A 42 10.78 -3.45 -5.20
CA ASP A 42 10.18 -3.75 -6.51
C ASP A 42 8.77 -4.34 -6.37
N LEU A 43 7.88 -4.00 -7.30
CA LEU A 43 6.52 -4.51 -7.33
C LEU A 43 5.96 -4.62 -8.76
N HIS A 44 4.99 -5.51 -8.94
CA HIS A 44 4.11 -5.58 -10.11
C HIS A 44 2.66 -5.60 -9.61
N ALA A 45 1.85 -4.64 -10.02
CA ALA A 45 0.48 -4.49 -9.55
C ALA A 45 -0.49 -4.20 -10.67
N ARG A 46 -1.75 -4.61 -10.48
CA ARG A 46 -2.93 -4.14 -11.21
C ARG A 46 -3.68 -3.17 -10.33
N VAL A 47 -4.03 -2.04 -10.90
CA VAL A 47 -4.72 -0.95 -10.21
C VAL A 47 -6.04 -0.69 -10.92
N ASN A 48 -7.14 -0.75 -10.16
CA ASN A 48 -8.45 -0.38 -10.65
C ASN A 48 -8.70 1.09 -10.35
N LEU A 49 -8.93 1.83 -11.42
CA LEU A 49 -9.23 3.25 -11.42
C LEU A 49 -10.68 3.47 -11.77
N LYS A 50 -11.28 4.51 -11.20
CA LYS A 50 -12.62 4.96 -11.55
C LYS A 50 -12.54 6.38 -12.12
N GLU A 51 -12.97 6.53 -13.37
CA GLU A 51 -13.10 7.84 -14.01
C GLU A 51 -14.58 8.05 -14.38
N GLY A 52 -15.27 8.88 -13.61
CA GLY A 52 -16.72 9.03 -13.71
C GLY A 52 -17.47 7.72 -13.42
N SER A 53 -18.14 7.15 -14.41
CA SER A 53 -18.80 5.83 -14.31
C SER A 53 -17.98 4.67 -14.88
N ILE A 54 -16.79 4.94 -15.41
CA ILE A 54 -15.96 3.94 -16.08
C ILE A 54 -14.94 3.38 -15.06
N LEU A 55 -14.83 2.05 -15.04
CA LEU A 55 -13.76 1.35 -14.34
C LEU A 55 -12.69 1.00 -15.35
N LEU A 56 -11.46 1.40 -15.05
CA LEU A 56 -10.27 1.15 -15.86
C LEU A 56 -9.30 0.32 -15.04
N GLU A 57 -8.70 -0.68 -15.66
CA GLU A 57 -7.58 -1.40 -15.07
C GLU A 57 -6.29 -0.97 -15.76
N VAL A 58 -5.27 -0.67 -14.97
CA VAL A 58 -3.91 -0.41 -15.43
C VAL A 58 -2.94 -1.35 -14.74
N GLU A 59 -1.88 -1.72 -15.42
CA GLU A 59 -0.77 -2.45 -14.81
C GLU A 59 0.38 -1.50 -14.51
N VAL A 60 0.98 -1.65 -13.33
CA VAL A 60 2.13 -0.85 -12.86
C VAL A 60 3.25 -1.80 -12.48
N VAL A 61 4.44 -1.54 -12.99
CA VAL A 61 5.67 -2.24 -12.59
C VAL A 61 6.65 -1.20 -12.07
N PHE A 62 7.17 -1.42 -10.85
CA PHE A 62 8.37 -0.76 -10.37
C PHE A 62 9.50 -1.79 -10.36
N ALA A 63 10.51 -1.59 -11.15
CA ALA A 63 11.66 -2.48 -11.27
C ALA A 63 12.89 -1.71 -11.70
N ALA A 64 14.06 -2.08 -11.16
CA ALA A 64 15.35 -1.46 -11.47
C ALA A 64 15.32 0.08 -11.35
N GLY A 65 14.61 0.61 -10.35
CA GLY A 65 14.50 2.04 -10.06
C GLY A 65 13.61 2.84 -11.03
N LYS A 66 12.83 2.17 -11.89
CA LYS A 66 11.96 2.79 -12.88
C LYS A 66 10.52 2.29 -12.73
N VAL A 67 9.57 3.19 -13.02
CA VAL A 67 8.15 2.84 -13.04
C VAL A 67 7.67 2.72 -14.48
N TYR A 68 6.95 1.66 -14.73
CA TYR A 68 6.31 1.37 -16.01
C TYR A 68 4.80 1.26 -15.80
N LEU A 69 4.06 1.79 -16.75
CA LEU A 69 2.60 1.73 -16.78
C LEU A 69 2.16 1.11 -18.11
N LYS A 70 1.17 0.22 -18.02
CA LYS A 70 0.43 -0.27 -19.17
C LYS A 70 -1.02 0.12 -19.03
N SER A 71 -1.51 0.98 -19.93
CA SER A 71 -2.92 1.33 -20.00
C SER A 71 -3.71 0.26 -20.78
N PHE A 72 -5.03 0.30 -20.64
CA PHE A 72 -5.93 -0.63 -21.33
C PHE A 72 -5.89 -0.50 -22.88
N THR A 73 -5.41 0.62 -23.42
CA THR A 73 -5.36 0.89 -24.86
C THR A 73 -3.97 0.80 -25.48
N GLY A 74 -2.93 0.54 -24.70
CA GLY A 74 -1.56 0.65 -25.18
C GLY A 74 -0.60 -0.40 -24.64
N GLY A 75 0.64 -0.32 -25.12
CA GLY A 75 1.77 -1.08 -24.61
C GLY A 75 2.33 -0.50 -23.32
N TRP A 76 3.43 -1.08 -22.84
CA TRP A 76 4.16 -0.59 -21.70
C TRP A 76 4.87 0.72 -22.01
N GLN A 77 4.76 1.67 -21.11
CA GLN A 77 5.45 2.97 -21.18
C GLN A 77 6.22 3.17 -19.87
N GLN A 78 7.46 3.66 -19.98
CA GLN A 78 8.20 4.12 -18.80
C GLN A 78 7.68 5.51 -18.43
N LEU A 79 7.29 5.69 -17.16
CA LEU A 79 6.84 6.99 -16.65
C LEU A 79 8.02 7.88 -16.30
N THR A 80 7.87 9.16 -16.60
CA THR A 80 8.76 10.24 -16.15
C THR A 80 8.42 10.68 -14.73
N ASP A 81 9.36 11.34 -14.04
CA ASP A 81 9.10 11.87 -12.69
C ASP A 81 7.92 12.86 -12.66
N ALA A 82 7.74 13.66 -13.69
CA ALA A 82 6.61 14.58 -13.82
C ALA A 82 5.26 13.83 -13.90
N GLN A 83 5.22 12.68 -14.56
CA GLN A 83 4.02 11.86 -14.64
C GLN A 83 3.75 11.15 -13.31
N LEU A 84 4.79 10.68 -12.61
CA LEU A 84 4.66 10.04 -11.29
C LEU A 84 4.11 10.99 -10.24
N SER A 85 4.53 12.26 -10.25
CA SER A 85 4.04 13.25 -9.30
C SER A 85 2.54 13.58 -9.43
N ALA A 86 1.95 13.30 -10.61
CA ALA A 86 0.53 13.54 -10.86
C ALA A 86 -0.39 12.39 -10.40
N PHE A 87 0.18 11.22 -10.08
CA PHE A 87 -0.59 10.05 -9.70
C PHE A 87 -0.07 9.44 -8.38
N PHE A 88 0.43 8.25 -8.45
CA PHE A 88 0.96 7.47 -7.35
C PHE A 88 2.37 7.03 -7.70
N ASP A 89 3.33 7.41 -6.87
CA ASP A 89 4.71 6.96 -7.05
C ASP A 89 4.91 5.57 -6.46
N ALA A 90 4.84 4.55 -7.30
CA ALA A 90 5.03 3.17 -6.90
C ALA A 90 6.39 2.89 -6.23
N ARG A 91 7.40 3.75 -6.48
CA ARG A 91 8.73 3.63 -5.85
C ARG A 91 8.68 3.79 -4.34
N THR A 92 7.71 4.55 -3.84
CA THR A 92 7.63 4.88 -2.42
C THR A 92 6.91 3.82 -1.59
N LEU A 93 6.04 3.00 -2.20
CA LEU A 93 5.11 2.14 -1.45
C LEU A 93 5.83 1.15 -0.51
N PHE A 94 6.85 0.49 -1.00
CA PHE A 94 7.63 -0.49 -0.24
C PHE A 94 9.11 -0.07 -0.06
N ASP A 95 9.38 1.22 -0.21
CA ASP A 95 10.72 1.75 0.08
C ASP A 95 11.10 1.48 1.55
N PRO A 96 12.31 0.96 1.82
CA PRO A 96 12.72 0.58 3.18
C PRO A 96 12.79 1.74 4.18
N GLN A 97 13.00 2.97 3.71
CA GLN A 97 13.18 4.15 4.56
C GLN A 97 11.89 4.96 4.69
N THR A 98 11.13 5.04 3.60
CA THR A 98 9.97 5.94 3.50
C THR A 98 8.65 5.23 3.21
N GLY A 99 8.66 3.92 2.95
CA GLY A 99 7.49 3.15 2.55
C GLY A 99 6.53 2.77 3.69
N LEU A 100 5.54 1.96 3.34
CA LEU A 100 4.49 1.52 4.26
C LEU A 100 5.06 0.86 5.52
N PHE A 101 6.08 -0.01 5.38
CA PHE A 101 6.70 -0.68 6.52
C PHE A 101 7.54 0.28 7.37
N ALA A 102 8.11 1.33 6.77
CA ALA A 102 8.75 2.40 7.53
C ALA A 102 7.72 3.17 8.36
N ALA A 103 6.57 3.52 7.78
CA ALA A 103 5.48 4.20 8.47
C ALA A 103 4.94 3.43 9.67
N MET A 104 5.01 2.08 9.67
CA MET A 104 4.67 1.28 10.85
C MET A 104 5.54 1.62 12.06
N ARG A 105 6.83 1.92 11.86
CA ARG A 105 7.76 2.27 12.95
C ARG A 105 7.47 3.65 13.54
N ASP A 106 6.89 4.54 12.73
CA ASP A 106 6.55 5.93 13.10
C ASP A 106 5.20 6.02 13.81
N THR A 107 4.52 4.89 14.04
CA THR A 107 3.23 4.84 14.73
C THR A 107 3.36 5.30 16.18
N VAL A 108 2.58 6.30 16.56
CA VAL A 108 2.57 6.91 17.89
C VAL A 108 1.55 6.23 18.78
N SER A 109 1.90 6.06 20.07
CA SER A 109 1.05 5.46 21.10
C SER A 109 0.47 4.09 20.70
N PRO A 110 1.31 3.14 20.25
CA PRO A 110 0.81 1.85 19.82
C PRO A 110 0.24 1.03 20.99
N THR A 111 -0.96 0.51 20.80
CA THR A 111 -1.64 -0.36 21.78
C THR A 111 -1.93 -1.71 21.13
N ARG A 112 -1.53 -2.79 21.78
CA ARG A 112 -1.81 -4.16 21.34
C ARG A 112 -3.20 -4.59 21.80
N GLY A 113 -4.02 -5.07 20.87
CA GLY A 113 -5.31 -5.70 21.15
C GLY A 113 -5.23 -7.20 21.42
N ASN A 114 -6.40 -7.81 21.55
CA ASN A 114 -6.54 -9.25 21.74
C ASN A 114 -6.25 -10.00 20.42
N ARG A 115 -5.94 -11.30 20.57
CA ARG A 115 -5.71 -12.17 19.43
C ARG A 115 -6.94 -12.25 18.52
N GLU A 116 -6.72 -12.08 17.23
CA GLU A 116 -7.72 -12.22 16.17
C GLU A 116 -7.20 -13.12 15.05
N LYS A 117 -8.10 -13.74 14.29
CA LYS A 117 -7.72 -14.50 13.09
C LYS A 117 -7.88 -13.63 11.84
N ILE A 118 -6.80 -13.49 11.07
CA ILE A 118 -6.82 -12.89 9.72
C ILE A 118 -6.37 -13.98 8.73
N ALA A 119 -7.19 -14.25 7.72
CA ALA A 119 -6.94 -15.31 6.74
C ALA A 119 -6.57 -16.68 7.34
N GLY A 120 -7.10 -17.00 8.54
CA GLY A 120 -6.83 -18.24 9.25
C GLY A 120 -5.61 -18.21 10.20
N HIS A 121 -4.82 -17.14 10.18
CA HIS A 121 -3.62 -16.98 11.00
C HIS A 121 -3.91 -16.22 12.28
N ASP A 122 -3.28 -16.63 13.37
CA ASP A 122 -3.39 -15.97 14.67
C ASP A 122 -2.55 -14.69 14.67
N THR A 123 -3.21 -13.56 14.75
CA THR A 123 -2.61 -12.23 14.72
C THR A 123 -3.00 -11.42 15.94
N TYR A 124 -2.24 -10.39 16.22
CA TYR A 124 -2.56 -9.37 17.21
C TYR A 124 -2.67 -8.02 16.52
N PRO A 125 -3.83 -7.35 16.61
CA PRO A 125 -3.94 -5.97 16.15
C PRO A 125 -3.09 -5.05 17.03
N VAL A 126 -2.30 -4.19 16.38
CA VAL A 126 -1.59 -3.10 17.05
C VAL A 126 -2.13 -1.82 16.45
N GLU A 127 -2.86 -1.06 17.26
CA GLU A 127 -3.50 0.19 16.86
C GLU A 127 -2.70 1.39 17.39
N GLY A 128 -2.59 2.44 16.59
CA GLY A 128 -1.98 3.71 16.98
C GLY A 128 -2.31 4.82 15.98
N GLN A 129 -1.58 5.92 16.08
CA GLN A 129 -1.75 7.06 15.21
C GLN A 129 -0.53 7.24 14.32
N VAL A 130 -0.76 7.64 13.07
CA VAL A 130 0.29 8.03 12.12
C VAL A 130 0.03 9.44 11.62
N SER A 131 1.10 10.18 11.36
CA SER A 131 1.02 11.53 10.80
C SER A 131 0.40 11.48 9.40
N ALA A 132 -0.58 12.34 9.14
CA ALA A 132 -1.17 12.51 7.82
C ALA A 132 -0.12 12.94 6.78
N ALA A 133 0.77 13.86 7.13
CA ALA A 133 1.87 14.28 6.26
C ALA A 133 2.80 13.12 5.90
N ARG A 134 3.06 12.20 6.84
CA ARG A 134 3.86 11.00 6.60
C ARG A 134 3.18 10.05 5.63
N MET A 135 1.88 9.85 5.78
CA MET A 135 1.11 8.99 4.89
C MET A 135 0.88 9.62 3.51
N HIS A 136 0.75 10.94 3.42
CA HIS A 136 0.68 11.67 2.16
C HIS A 136 1.94 11.49 1.30
N GLN A 137 3.11 11.38 1.91
CA GLN A 137 4.35 11.06 1.18
C GLN A 137 4.32 9.69 0.48
N LEU A 138 3.52 8.74 1.00
CA LEU A 138 3.34 7.42 0.41
C LEU A 138 2.20 7.39 -0.61
N LEU A 139 1.13 8.09 -0.29
CA LEU A 139 -0.12 8.12 -1.06
C LEU A 139 -0.51 9.59 -1.23
N THR A 140 -0.01 10.23 -2.28
CA THR A 140 -0.22 11.66 -2.56
C THR A 140 -1.69 12.05 -2.71
N LEU A 141 -2.56 11.06 -2.96
CA LEU A 141 -4.01 11.23 -3.07
C LEU A 141 -4.71 11.50 -1.72
N ILE A 142 -4.09 11.18 -0.57
CA ILE A 142 -4.70 11.47 0.74
C ILE A 142 -4.22 12.82 1.30
N ARG A 143 -4.99 13.38 2.22
CA ARG A 143 -4.67 14.67 2.84
C ARG A 143 -3.41 14.57 3.72
N ASP A 144 -2.71 15.69 3.86
CA ASP A 144 -1.45 15.81 4.60
C ASP A 144 -1.60 16.39 6.02
N GLN A 145 -2.83 16.75 6.42
CA GLN A 145 -3.07 17.44 7.70
C GLN A 145 -3.69 16.54 8.76
N GLY A 146 -3.16 16.61 9.98
CA GLY A 146 -3.65 15.90 11.15
C GLY A 146 -3.01 14.52 11.32
N THR A 147 -3.79 13.60 11.85
CA THR A 147 -3.37 12.22 12.10
C THR A 147 -4.44 11.25 11.64
N TYR A 148 -4.03 10.05 11.30
CA TYR A 148 -4.91 8.94 10.96
C TYR A 148 -4.74 7.81 11.96
N ARG A 149 -5.81 7.02 12.17
CA ARG A 149 -5.74 5.79 12.91
C ARG A 149 -5.14 4.71 12.01
N ALA A 150 -4.07 4.06 12.48
CA ALA A 150 -3.48 2.92 11.82
C ALA A 150 -3.67 1.67 12.69
N THR A 151 -4.00 0.54 12.06
CA THR A 151 -4.09 -0.76 12.75
C THR A 151 -3.35 -1.79 11.91
N TYR A 152 -2.50 -2.57 12.58
CA TYR A 152 -1.65 -3.59 11.95
C TYR A 152 -1.90 -4.94 12.62
N TRP A 153 -2.30 -5.94 11.83
CA TRP A 153 -2.50 -7.32 12.32
C TRP A 153 -1.24 -8.11 12.07
N ILE A 154 -0.51 -8.36 13.14
CA ILE A 154 0.82 -8.97 13.11
C ILE A 154 0.74 -10.37 13.73
N GLU A 155 1.24 -11.36 12.99
CA GLU A 155 1.37 -12.73 13.46
C GLU A 155 2.35 -12.84 14.62
N SER A 156 2.07 -13.71 15.57
CA SER A 156 2.97 -14.00 16.69
C SER A 156 2.87 -15.47 17.11
N PRO A 157 3.96 -16.22 17.09
CA PRO A 157 5.30 -15.83 16.57
C PRO A 157 5.31 -15.72 15.05
N GLY A 158 6.35 -15.17 14.43
CA GLY A 158 6.50 -15.10 12.98
C GLY A 158 6.73 -13.68 12.44
N SER A 159 6.01 -12.70 13.01
CA SER A 159 6.13 -11.28 12.64
C SER A 159 5.61 -10.92 11.24
N ASN A 160 4.92 -11.82 10.53
CA ASN A 160 4.23 -11.49 9.29
C ASN A 160 3.15 -10.44 9.55
N LEU A 161 3.12 -9.41 8.72
CA LEU A 161 2.00 -8.49 8.65
C LEU A 161 0.94 -9.09 7.72
N TRP A 162 -0.23 -9.40 8.25
CA TRP A 162 -1.34 -9.96 7.47
C TRP A 162 -2.31 -8.89 6.97
N ARG A 163 -2.44 -7.80 7.73
CA ARG A 163 -3.28 -6.67 7.35
C ARG A 163 -2.74 -5.36 7.91
N ALA A 164 -2.82 -4.30 7.12
CA ALA A 164 -2.66 -2.92 7.57
C ALA A 164 -3.91 -2.13 7.20
N ARG A 165 -4.41 -1.30 8.11
CA ARG A 165 -5.57 -0.45 7.87
C ARG A 165 -5.28 0.98 8.29
N LEU A 166 -5.62 1.92 7.42
CA LEU A 166 -5.58 3.35 7.69
C LEU A 166 -7.00 3.89 7.64
N THR A 167 -7.44 4.58 8.69
CA THR A 167 -8.82 5.11 8.78
C THR A 167 -8.78 6.56 9.23
N GLY A 168 -9.59 7.40 8.57
CA GLY A 168 -9.72 8.82 8.90
C GLY A 168 -10.39 9.60 7.78
N ASN A 169 -10.34 10.92 7.89
CA ASN A 169 -10.78 11.82 6.83
C ASN A 169 -9.69 11.91 5.76
N LEU A 170 -9.51 10.83 5.01
CA LEU A 170 -8.36 10.64 4.12
C LEU A 170 -8.39 11.58 2.91
N PHE A 171 -9.57 11.87 2.36
CA PHE A 171 -9.73 12.57 1.07
C PHE A 171 -10.35 13.96 1.21
N ASP A 172 -11.65 14.05 1.28
CA ASP A 172 -12.38 15.35 1.27
C ASP A 172 -12.49 16.02 2.65
N GLY A 173 -12.05 15.36 3.72
CA GLY A 173 -12.11 15.87 5.09
C GLY A 173 -13.49 15.85 5.75
N SER A 174 -14.55 15.50 5.01
CA SER A 174 -15.92 15.44 5.54
C SER A 174 -16.36 14.01 5.89
N LYS A 175 -15.77 13.01 5.24
CA LYS A 175 -16.13 11.59 5.40
C LYS A 175 -14.95 10.75 5.87
N VAL A 176 -15.27 9.77 6.70
CA VAL A 176 -14.30 8.77 7.12
C VAL A 176 -14.16 7.74 6.01
N ALA A 177 -12.94 7.59 5.51
CA ALA A 177 -12.56 6.54 4.57
C ALA A 177 -11.56 5.58 5.21
N THR A 178 -11.42 4.42 4.60
CA THR A 178 -10.50 3.39 5.06
C THR A 178 -9.74 2.83 3.87
N ILE A 179 -8.41 2.78 4.00
CA ILE A 179 -7.52 2.04 3.10
C ILE A 179 -7.08 0.79 3.84
N THR A 180 -7.31 -0.37 3.24
CA THR A 180 -6.90 -1.66 3.79
C THR A 180 -5.92 -2.31 2.84
N PHE A 181 -4.79 -2.76 3.37
CA PHE A 181 -3.87 -3.68 2.71
C PHE A 181 -3.98 -5.05 3.38
N ASP A 182 -4.22 -6.08 2.59
CA ASP A 182 -4.11 -7.48 2.99
C ASP A 182 -2.85 -8.06 2.34
N PHE A 183 -2.08 -8.84 3.13
CA PHE A 183 -0.86 -9.48 2.68
C PHE A 183 -1.00 -10.99 2.76
N SER A 184 -0.43 -11.70 1.78
CA SER A 184 -0.44 -13.15 1.70
C SER A 184 0.79 -13.67 0.98
N ASN A 185 0.93 -14.98 0.86
CA ASN A 185 2.06 -15.64 0.19
C ASN A 185 3.43 -15.12 0.68
N HIS A 186 3.54 -14.89 1.99
CA HIS A 186 4.77 -14.42 2.62
C HIS A 186 5.94 -15.34 2.31
N ASP A 187 7.09 -14.75 1.99
CA ASP A 187 8.35 -15.42 1.62
C ASP A 187 8.28 -16.27 0.35
N HIS A 188 7.20 -16.14 -0.45
CA HIS A 188 7.15 -16.73 -1.78
C HIS A 188 8.06 -15.92 -2.72
N PRO A 189 9.03 -16.56 -3.41
CA PRO A 189 9.94 -15.83 -4.28
C PRO A 189 9.21 -15.07 -5.38
N VAL A 190 9.41 -13.75 -5.43
CA VAL A 190 8.86 -12.86 -6.46
C VAL A 190 10.02 -12.27 -7.25
N SER A 191 9.93 -12.34 -8.58
CA SER A 191 10.87 -11.68 -9.48
C SER A 191 10.12 -10.65 -10.32
N VAL A 192 10.46 -9.39 -10.12
CA VAL A 192 9.91 -8.28 -10.89
C VAL A 192 10.96 -7.78 -11.86
N THR A 193 10.62 -7.77 -13.15
CA THR A 193 11.55 -7.33 -14.21
C THR A 193 10.92 -6.22 -15.03
N PRO A 194 11.73 -5.29 -15.59
CA PRO A 194 11.24 -4.29 -16.53
C PRO A 194 10.51 -4.94 -17.70
N PRO A 195 9.29 -4.50 -18.03
CA PRO A 195 8.57 -5.03 -19.18
C PRO A 195 9.16 -4.54 -20.49
N PRO A 196 8.95 -5.28 -21.60
CA PRO A 196 9.32 -4.79 -22.92
C PRO A 196 8.48 -3.57 -23.28
N LEU A 197 9.14 -2.47 -23.68
CA LEU A 197 8.44 -1.28 -24.17
C LEU A 197 7.86 -1.57 -25.56
N GLY A 198 6.61 -1.20 -25.77
CA GLY A 198 5.90 -1.40 -27.03
C GLY A 198 5.63 -0.11 -27.74
#